data_8cf8d0cc02ac01275045ab642cbc18a8
#
_entry.id   8cf8d0cc02ac01275045ab642cbc18a8
#
_cell.length_a   1.000
_cell.length_b   1.000
_cell.length_c   1.000
_cell.angle_alpha   90.00
_cell.angle_beta   90.00
_cell.angle_gamma   90.00
#
_symmetry.space_group_name_H-M   'P 1'
#
loop_
_entity.id
_entity.type
_entity.pdbx_description
1 polymer ?
#
loop_
_entity_poly.entity_id
_entity_poly.type
_entity_poly.pdbx_seq_one_letter_code
_entity_poly.pdbx_strand_id
1 'polypeptide(L)'
;MKKNYSYWFLIGICTLLSTLSTAQNVGINTITPSGKLHVKGAEDISQLIIDADTLQGNQNPLIKLRSGMGADLLWIHSDDSTNVFVGLKAGSVNIAGLEGIKNTFIGSRAGIANNDGTANTAIGYEALHANIIGSYNTAIGSMALQFNVEGGSNTSVGAES
;
A
#
# COMPACT_ATOMS: atom_id res chain seq x y z
N MET A 1 -28.89 31.67 -54.76
CA MET A 1 -28.76 31.49 -53.25
C MET A 1 -28.61 30.03 -52.97
N LYS A 2 -27.37 29.58 -52.70
CA LYS A 2 -27.09 28.22 -52.16
C LYS A 2 -27.04 28.29 -50.64
N LYS A 3 -28.01 27.71 -49.97
CA LYS A 3 -28.06 27.69 -48.49
C LYS A 3 -27.07 26.68 -47.96
N ASN A 4 -26.12 27.14 -47.12
CA ASN A 4 -25.15 26.34 -46.43
C ASN A 4 -25.80 25.57 -45.26
N TYR A 5 -26.36 24.38 -45.50
CA TYR A 5 -26.90 23.49 -44.46
C TYR A 5 -25.84 22.57 -43.85
N SER A 6 -24.60 22.63 -44.36
CA SER A 6 -23.53 21.69 -43.96
C SER A 6 -22.93 21.96 -42.58
N TYR A 7 -22.94 23.18 -42.08
CA TYR A 7 -22.31 23.57 -40.83
C TYR A 7 -23.10 23.16 -39.58
N TRP A 8 -24.43 23.18 -39.67
CA TRP A 8 -25.28 22.83 -38.51
C TRP A 8 -25.31 21.33 -38.25
N PHE A 9 -25.10 20.50 -39.26
CA PHE A 9 -25.02 19.04 -39.09
C PHE A 9 -23.72 18.59 -38.41
N LEU A 10 -22.59 19.25 -38.69
CA LEU A 10 -21.29 18.96 -38.03
C LEU A 10 -21.27 19.39 -36.57
N ILE A 11 -21.89 20.53 -36.24
CA ILE A 11 -21.98 21.01 -34.84
C ILE A 11 -22.89 20.10 -34.01
N GLY A 12 -23.99 19.61 -34.58
CA GLY A 12 -24.89 18.67 -33.91
C GLY A 12 -24.24 17.33 -33.57
N ILE A 13 -23.36 16.81 -34.43
CA ILE A 13 -22.63 15.55 -34.19
C ILE A 13 -21.54 15.76 -33.11
N CYS A 14 -20.86 16.91 -33.14
CA CYS A 14 -19.81 17.21 -32.16
C CYS A 14 -20.37 17.40 -30.73
N THR A 15 -21.56 17.98 -30.59
CA THR A 15 -22.23 18.16 -29.29
C THR A 15 -22.87 16.86 -28.77
N LEU A 16 -23.28 15.93 -29.65
CA LEU A 16 -23.82 14.64 -29.21
C LEU A 16 -22.75 13.66 -28.74
N LEU A 17 -21.51 13.79 -29.23
CA LEU A 17 -20.38 12.93 -28.76
C LEU A 17 -19.80 13.38 -27.43
N SER A 18 -20.08 14.60 -26.96
CA SER A 18 -19.53 15.11 -25.69
C SER A 18 -20.33 14.74 -24.42
N THR A 19 -21.53 14.14 -24.60
CA THR A 19 -22.41 13.80 -23.45
C THR A 19 -22.36 12.35 -23.00
N LEU A 20 -21.56 11.49 -23.62
CA LEU A 20 -21.43 10.07 -23.27
C LEU A 20 -20.08 9.73 -22.66
N SER A 21 -19.45 10.66 -21.91
CA SER A 21 -18.34 10.30 -21.05
C SER A 21 -18.86 9.72 -19.72
N THR A 22 -19.49 8.57 -19.79
CA THR A 22 -19.61 7.73 -18.61
C THR A 22 -18.19 7.28 -18.24
N ALA A 23 -17.82 7.45 -16.96
CA ALA A 23 -16.54 6.98 -16.46
C ALA A 23 -16.40 5.48 -16.78
N GLN A 24 -15.66 5.16 -17.83
CA GLN A 24 -15.47 3.78 -18.28
C GLN A 24 -14.46 3.10 -17.37
N ASN A 25 -14.66 1.81 -17.18
CA ASN A 25 -13.66 0.98 -16.53
C ASN A 25 -12.38 0.95 -17.39
N VAL A 26 -11.22 1.01 -16.74
CA VAL A 26 -9.95 0.91 -17.43
C VAL A 26 -9.56 -0.56 -17.53
N GLY A 27 -9.44 -1.07 -18.76
CA GLY A 27 -8.91 -2.39 -19.05
C GLY A 27 -7.51 -2.27 -19.66
N ILE A 28 -6.54 -2.97 -19.10
CA ILE A 28 -5.22 -3.14 -19.69
C ILE A 28 -5.15 -4.58 -20.21
N ASN A 29 -4.90 -4.75 -21.52
CA ASN A 29 -4.89 -6.04 -22.17
C ASN A 29 -6.24 -6.81 -22.06
N THR A 30 -7.37 -6.09 -21.93
CA THR A 30 -8.74 -6.62 -21.99
C THR A 30 -9.70 -5.54 -22.50
N ILE A 31 -10.62 -5.94 -23.36
CA ILE A 31 -11.68 -5.07 -23.90
C ILE A 31 -12.99 -5.17 -23.11
N THR A 32 -13.08 -6.11 -22.18
CA THR A 32 -14.24 -6.37 -21.32
C THR A 32 -13.81 -6.33 -19.84
N PRO A 33 -13.45 -5.16 -19.28
CA PRO A 33 -13.02 -5.07 -17.90
C PRO A 33 -14.18 -5.39 -16.95
N SER A 34 -13.94 -6.27 -16.00
CA SER A 34 -14.91 -6.66 -14.97
C SER A 34 -14.88 -5.75 -13.73
N GLY A 35 -14.02 -4.75 -13.69
CA GLY A 35 -13.86 -3.80 -12.60
C GLY A 35 -13.41 -2.43 -13.09
N LYS A 36 -13.32 -1.46 -12.19
CA LYS A 36 -12.87 -0.08 -12.50
C LYS A 36 -11.46 -0.04 -13.11
N LEU A 37 -10.58 -0.90 -12.62
CA LEU A 37 -9.30 -1.22 -13.23
C LEU A 37 -9.20 -2.74 -13.38
N HIS A 38 -9.01 -3.23 -14.59
CA HIS A 38 -8.80 -4.64 -14.89
C HIS A 38 -7.52 -4.81 -15.71
N VAL A 39 -6.47 -5.37 -15.10
CA VAL A 39 -5.22 -5.74 -15.76
C VAL A 39 -5.24 -7.24 -16.02
N LYS A 40 -5.23 -7.66 -17.29
CA LYS A 40 -5.21 -9.07 -17.69
C LYS A 40 -3.82 -9.43 -18.22
N GLY A 41 -3.13 -10.31 -17.52
CA GLY A 41 -1.87 -10.87 -17.97
C GLY A 41 -2.05 -11.88 -19.12
N ALA A 42 -1.05 -12.01 -19.94
CA ALA A 42 -1.00 -13.00 -21.04
C ALA A 42 0.14 -14.01 -20.87
N GLU A 43 1.19 -13.67 -20.09
CA GLU A 43 2.40 -14.46 -19.89
C GLU A 43 2.83 -14.38 -18.42
N ASP A 44 3.83 -15.18 -18.04
CA ASP A 44 4.41 -15.17 -16.68
C ASP A 44 5.38 -14.00 -16.51
N ILE A 45 4.81 -12.79 -16.49
CA ILE A 45 5.51 -11.53 -16.27
C ILE A 45 4.77 -10.69 -15.21
N SER A 46 5.45 -9.75 -14.57
CA SER A 46 4.82 -8.82 -13.61
C SER A 46 3.72 -7.99 -14.28
N GLN A 47 2.50 -8.05 -13.74
CA GLN A 47 1.34 -7.37 -14.31
C GLN A 47 1.16 -5.94 -13.80
N LEU A 48 1.72 -5.63 -12.63
CA LEU A 48 1.74 -4.30 -12.05
C LEU A 48 3.10 -4.03 -11.43
N ILE A 49 3.78 -3.01 -11.92
CA ILE A 49 5.03 -2.50 -11.36
C ILE A 49 4.75 -1.08 -10.86
N ILE A 50 5.11 -0.81 -9.61
CA ILE A 50 5.03 0.53 -9.02
C ILE A 50 6.43 0.90 -8.56
N ASP A 51 7.08 1.82 -9.29
CA ASP A 51 8.39 2.30 -8.93
C ASP A 51 8.29 3.42 -7.88
N ALA A 52 9.02 3.26 -6.79
CA ALA A 52 9.12 4.29 -5.76
C ALA A 52 10.05 5.42 -6.22
N ASP A 53 9.73 6.65 -5.82
CA ASP A 53 10.70 7.75 -5.88
C ASP A 53 11.85 7.50 -4.89
N THR A 54 13.06 7.99 -5.18
CA THR A 54 14.24 7.88 -4.32
C THR A 54 14.06 8.49 -2.93
N LEU A 55 13.06 9.37 -2.76
CA LEU A 55 12.69 10.01 -1.50
C LEU A 55 11.44 9.38 -0.86
N GLN A 56 10.97 8.25 -1.37
CA GLN A 56 9.82 7.55 -0.82
C GLN A 56 10.14 7.00 0.58
N GLY A 57 9.47 7.52 1.59
CA GLY A 57 9.63 7.09 2.98
C GLY A 57 8.40 6.33 3.50
N ASN A 58 8.56 5.69 4.65
CA ASN A 58 7.54 4.85 5.29
C ASN A 58 6.26 5.58 5.70
N GLN A 59 6.27 6.91 5.76
CA GLN A 59 5.08 7.71 6.03
C GLN A 59 4.21 7.96 4.79
N ASN A 60 4.73 7.65 3.60
CA ASN A 60 4.04 7.77 2.32
C ASN A 60 4.05 6.42 1.59
N PRO A 61 3.15 5.50 1.92
CA PRO A 61 3.18 4.15 1.35
C PRO A 61 2.93 4.16 -0.16
N LEU A 62 3.51 3.17 -0.87
CA LEU A 62 3.33 3.00 -2.31
C LEU A 62 1.88 2.69 -2.70
N ILE A 63 1.21 1.87 -1.89
CA ILE A 63 -0.20 1.53 -2.10
C ILE A 63 -0.98 1.94 -0.86
N LYS A 64 -2.01 2.76 -1.08
CA LYS A 64 -2.90 3.25 -0.04
C LYS A 64 -4.35 2.99 -0.43
N LEU A 65 -5.06 2.19 0.35
CA LEU A 65 -6.50 2.03 0.21
C LEU A 65 -7.21 2.98 1.16
N ARG A 66 -8.23 3.67 0.66
CA ARG A 66 -9.01 4.67 1.41
C ARG A 66 -10.49 4.37 1.40
N SER A 67 -11.17 4.82 2.44
CA SER A 67 -12.64 4.88 2.46
C SER A 67 -13.18 5.94 1.49
N GLY A 68 -14.45 5.89 1.19
CA GLY A 68 -15.11 6.91 0.38
C GLY A 68 -15.07 8.33 0.99
N MET A 69 -14.79 8.45 2.28
CA MET A 69 -14.59 9.73 3.00
C MET A 69 -13.11 10.14 3.12
N GLY A 70 -12.20 9.43 2.46
CA GLY A 70 -10.77 9.74 2.41
C GLY A 70 -9.94 9.26 3.60
N ALA A 71 -10.51 8.51 4.55
CA ALA A 71 -9.73 7.92 5.64
C ALA A 71 -8.87 6.76 5.12
N ASP A 72 -7.62 6.70 5.53
CA ASP A 72 -6.71 5.61 5.18
C ASP A 72 -7.14 4.31 5.88
N LEU A 73 -7.28 3.23 5.13
CA LEU A 73 -7.70 1.91 5.59
C LEU A 73 -6.56 0.90 5.62
N LEU A 74 -5.74 0.90 4.58
CA LEU A 74 -4.62 -0.04 4.45
C LEU A 74 -3.47 0.64 3.73
N TRP A 75 -2.26 0.42 4.24
CA TRP A 75 -0.99 0.74 3.60
C TRP A 75 -0.25 -0.54 3.22
N ILE A 76 0.40 -0.54 2.06
CA ILE A 76 1.35 -1.57 1.65
C ILE A 76 2.59 -0.84 1.19
N HIS A 77 3.70 -1.07 1.86
CA HIS A 77 4.97 -0.40 1.56
C HIS A 77 6.17 -1.19 2.06
N SER A 78 7.33 -0.72 1.71
CA SER A 78 8.63 -1.14 2.22
C SER A 78 9.63 0.01 2.02
N ASP A 79 10.66 0.05 2.81
CA ASP A 79 11.78 0.99 2.73
C ASP A 79 13.10 0.30 2.34
N ASP A 80 13.08 -1.03 2.30
CA ASP A 80 14.20 -1.88 1.93
C ASP A 80 13.70 -3.20 1.34
N SER A 81 14.47 -3.82 0.46
CA SER A 81 14.12 -5.08 -0.21
C SER A 81 13.90 -6.27 0.76
N THR A 82 14.34 -6.15 1.99
CA THR A 82 14.20 -7.18 3.03
C THR A 82 13.07 -6.91 4.01
N ASN A 83 12.43 -5.73 3.94
CA ASN A 83 11.32 -5.35 4.80
C ASN A 83 9.96 -5.57 4.13
N VAL A 84 8.96 -5.96 4.91
CA VAL A 84 7.57 -6.11 4.47
C VAL A 84 6.65 -5.40 5.46
N PHE A 85 5.95 -4.34 5.02
CA PHE A 85 5.01 -3.60 5.85
C PHE A 85 3.62 -3.60 5.23
N VAL A 86 2.64 -4.20 5.93
CA VAL A 86 1.24 -4.28 5.50
C VAL A 86 0.32 -3.90 6.67
N GLY A 87 -0.30 -2.75 6.59
CA GLY A 87 -1.20 -2.25 7.64
C GLY A 87 -1.09 -0.73 7.78
N LEU A 88 -2.12 -0.12 8.37
CA LEU A 88 -2.10 1.31 8.62
C LEU A 88 -0.96 1.66 9.60
N LYS A 89 0.02 2.44 9.12
CA LYS A 89 1.22 2.85 9.88
C LYS A 89 2.11 1.70 10.36
N ALA A 90 2.05 0.51 9.76
CA ALA A 90 3.03 -0.54 10.05
C ALA A 90 4.43 -0.03 9.69
N GLY A 91 5.41 -0.17 10.57
CA GLY A 91 6.80 0.23 10.35
C GLY A 91 7.01 1.70 9.97
N SER A 92 6.10 2.62 10.34
CA SER A 92 6.09 3.99 9.80
C SER A 92 7.29 4.86 10.18
N VAL A 93 8.06 4.49 11.18
CA VAL A 93 9.31 5.18 11.57
C VAL A 93 10.56 4.32 11.37
N ASN A 94 10.42 3.13 10.78
CA ASN A 94 11.55 2.28 10.48
C ASN A 94 12.55 3.03 9.56
N ILE A 95 13.83 2.89 9.85
CA ILE A 95 14.90 3.50 9.04
C ILE A 95 15.74 2.37 8.45
N ALA A 96 15.55 2.11 7.18
CA ALA A 96 16.39 1.16 6.46
C ALA A 96 17.79 1.74 6.22
N GLY A 97 18.77 0.87 6.32
CA GLY A 97 20.18 1.24 6.11
C GLY A 97 21.07 0.09 6.53
N LEU A 98 21.96 0.32 7.48
CA LEU A 98 22.75 -0.76 8.14
C LEU A 98 21.90 -1.52 9.17
N GLU A 99 20.88 -0.88 9.69
CA GLU A 99 19.93 -1.37 10.71
C GLU A 99 18.50 -1.16 10.20
N GLY A 100 17.48 -1.56 10.95
CA GLY A 100 16.10 -1.44 10.52
C GLY A 100 15.72 -2.31 9.31
N ILE A 101 16.40 -3.43 9.09
CA ILE A 101 16.24 -4.33 7.95
C ILE A 101 15.70 -5.71 8.37
N LYS A 102 15.22 -6.49 7.39
CA LYS A 102 14.69 -7.86 7.58
C LYS A 102 13.47 -7.90 8.51
N ASN A 103 12.68 -6.84 8.55
CA ASN A 103 11.49 -6.76 9.38
C ASN A 103 10.23 -7.15 8.59
N THR A 104 9.32 -7.87 9.23
CA THR A 104 8.00 -8.20 8.71
C THR A 104 6.94 -7.67 9.67
N PHE A 105 6.25 -6.59 9.30
CA PHE A 105 5.21 -5.97 10.12
C PHE A 105 3.85 -6.04 9.38
N ILE A 106 2.93 -6.84 9.91
CA ILE A 106 1.60 -7.05 9.34
C ILE A 106 0.53 -6.77 10.39
N GLY A 107 -0.20 -5.70 10.19
CA GLY A 107 -1.24 -5.25 11.12
C GLY A 107 -1.20 -3.73 11.31
N SER A 108 -2.33 -3.14 11.68
CA SER A 108 -2.36 -1.71 12.00
C SER A 108 -1.43 -1.43 13.18
N ARG A 109 -0.48 -0.50 12.98
CA ARG A 109 0.53 -0.05 13.95
C ARG A 109 1.51 -1.13 14.42
N ALA A 110 1.61 -2.28 13.70
CA ALA A 110 2.65 -3.27 13.97
C ALA A 110 4.04 -2.65 13.77
N GLY A 111 4.93 -2.78 14.75
CA GLY A 111 6.27 -2.21 14.72
C GLY A 111 6.32 -0.70 14.48
N ILE A 112 5.28 0.05 14.88
CA ILE A 112 5.17 1.48 14.54
C ILE A 112 6.34 2.33 15.05
N ALA A 113 6.90 1.99 16.21
CA ALA A 113 8.03 2.70 16.81
C ALA A 113 9.40 2.11 16.44
N ASN A 114 9.45 1.03 15.64
CA ASN A 114 10.71 0.42 15.26
C ASN A 114 11.56 1.40 14.45
N ASN A 115 12.70 1.79 14.98
CA ASN A 115 13.63 2.70 14.31
C ASN A 115 14.77 1.89 13.67
N ASP A 116 15.60 1.26 14.51
CA ASP A 116 16.80 0.54 14.10
C ASP A 116 16.71 -0.98 14.34
N GLY A 117 15.61 -1.46 14.94
CA GLY A 117 15.41 -2.88 15.23
C GLY A 117 15.40 -3.73 13.95
N THR A 118 16.20 -4.79 13.95
CA THR A 118 16.44 -5.66 12.79
C THR A 118 15.88 -7.06 13.01
N ALA A 119 15.45 -7.74 11.94
CA ALA A 119 14.98 -9.13 11.94
C ALA A 119 13.81 -9.38 12.90
N ASN A 120 12.89 -8.44 13.02
CA ASN A 120 11.68 -8.59 13.81
C ASN A 120 10.50 -9.05 12.95
N THR A 121 9.66 -9.92 13.52
CA THR A 121 8.37 -10.32 12.96
C THR A 121 7.27 -9.86 13.90
N ALA A 122 6.40 -8.94 13.45
CA ALA A 122 5.25 -8.48 14.20
C ALA A 122 3.98 -8.67 13.36
N ILE A 123 3.09 -9.55 13.81
CA ILE A 123 1.83 -9.86 13.12
C ILE A 123 0.67 -9.67 14.08
N GLY A 124 -0.11 -8.63 13.88
CA GLY A 124 -1.26 -8.28 14.72
C GLY A 124 -1.39 -6.79 14.94
N TYR A 125 -2.55 -6.36 15.42
CA TYR A 125 -2.77 -4.98 15.82
C TYR A 125 -1.81 -4.62 16.96
N GLU A 126 -1.00 -3.56 16.79
CA GLU A 126 -0.02 -3.07 17.77
C GLU A 126 1.01 -4.11 18.27
N ALA A 127 1.25 -5.20 17.52
CA ALA A 127 2.35 -6.12 17.84
C ALA A 127 3.70 -5.39 17.73
N LEU A 128 4.60 -5.55 18.70
CA LEU A 128 5.88 -4.83 18.82
C LEU A 128 5.73 -3.30 18.71
N HIS A 129 4.66 -2.75 19.26
CA HIS A 129 4.32 -1.33 19.09
C HIS A 129 5.41 -0.38 19.58
N ALA A 130 5.97 -0.62 20.76
CA ALA A 130 6.96 0.26 21.41
C ALA A 130 8.42 -0.11 21.11
N ASN A 131 8.68 -1.10 20.25
CA ASN A 131 10.04 -1.53 19.95
C ASN A 131 10.80 -0.41 19.21
N ILE A 132 11.94 0.03 19.74
CA ILE A 132 12.76 1.07 19.11
C ILE A 132 13.98 0.44 18.44
N ILE A 133 14.78 -0.33 19.20
CA ILE A 133 16.06 -0.92 18.75
C ILE A 133 16.12 -2.43 18.95
N GLY A 134 15.11 -3.04 19.60
CA GLY A 134 15.08 -4.49 19.85
C GLY A 134 15.10 -5.28 18.54
N SER A 135 15.91 -6.32 18.48
CA SER A 135 16.11 -7.13 17.28
C SER A 135 15.83 -8.61 17.52
N TYR A 136 15.54 -9.36 16.43
CA TYR A 136 15.27 -10.80 16.46
C TYR A 136 14.03 -11.18 17.28
N ASN A 137 13.04 -10.31 17.37
CA ASN A 137 11.80 -10.60 18.11
C ASN A 137 10.73 -11.18 17.18
N THR A 138 9.96 -12.13 17.70
CA THR A 138 8.77 -12.67 17.04
C THR A 138 7.54 -12.41 17.91
N ALA A 139 6.64 -11.56 17.44
CA ALA A 139 5.40 -11.17 18.12
C ALA A 139 4.21 -11.47 17.21
N ILE A 140 3.41 -12.47 17.56
CA ILE A 140 2.24 -12.88 16.78
C ILE A 140 0.99 -12.82 17.67
N GLY A 141 0.11 -11.89 17.37
CA GLY A 141 -1.11 -11.63 18.11
C GLY A 141 -1.35 -10.15 18.32
N SER A 142 -2.59 -9.78 18.64
CA SER A 142 -2.91 -8.40 19.01
C SER A 142 -2.14 -8.00 20.26
N MET A 143 -1.36 -6.91 20.19
CA MET A 143 -0.55 -6.36 21.30
C MET A 143 0.52 -7.32 21.86
N ALA A 144 0.92 -8.36 21.11
CA ALA A 144 2.04 -9.22 21.50
C ALA A 144 3.34 -8.40 21.55
N LEU A 145 4.12 -8.54 22.65
CA LEU A 145 5.33 -7.75 22.93
C LEU A 145 5.14 -6.24 22.77
N GLN A 146 3.94 -5.72 23.07
CA GLN A 146 3.56 -4.33 22.82
C GLN A 146 4.52 -3.33 23.46
N PHE A 147 5.01 -3.62 24.65
CA PHE A 147 5.89 -2.74 25.45
C PHE A 147 7.38 -3.11 25.41
N ASN A 148 7.78 -4.00 24.51
CA ASN A 148 9.19 -4.29 24.29
C ASN A 148 9.86 -3.09 23.64
N VAL A 149 10.80 -2.44 24.30
CA VAL A 149 11.48 -1.23 23.79
C VAL A 149 12.82 -1.58 23.14
N GLU A 150 13.65 -2.37 23.84
CA GLU A 150 15.05 -2.68 23.48
C GLU A 150 15.35 -4.18 23.51
N GLY A 151 14.45 -4.98 24.11
CA GLY A 151 14.65 -6.43 24.27
C GLY A 151 14.79 -7.12 22.92
N GLY A 152 15.77 -8.03 22.83
CA GLY A 152 15.99 -8.82 21.61
C GLY A 152 15.80 -10.33 21.84
N SER A 153 15.62 -11.07 20.73
CA SER A 153 15.49 -12.54 20.73
C SER A 153 14.30 -13.07 21.55
N ASN A 154 13.22 -12.29 21.64
CA ASN A 154 11.99 -12.70 22.32
C ASN A 154 11.03 -13.34 21.34
N THR A 155 10.31 -14.37 21.80
CA THR A 155 9.19 -14.96 21.04
C THR A 155 7.93 -14.91 21.89
N SER A 156 6.88 -14.31 21.35
CA SER A 156 5.56 -14.24 21.98
C SER A 156 4.48 -14.55 20.94
N VAL A 157 3.60 -15.48 21.28
CA VAL A 157 2.47 -15.88 20.44
C VAL A 157 1.21 -15.88 21.29
N GLY A 158 0.29 -15.01 20.97
CA GLY A 158 -0.96 -14.81 21.71
C GLY A 158 -1.31 -13.32 21.81
N ALA A 159 -2.55 -13.01 22.16
CA ALA A 159 -2.94 -11.63 22.41
C ALA A 159 -2.40 -11.17 23.77
N GLU A 160 -1.90 -9.92 23.83
CA GLU A 160 -1.42 -9.25 25.06
C GLU A 160 -0.32 -10.04 25.82
N SER A 161 0.49 -10.82 25.10
CA SER A 161 1.52 -11.72 25.63
C SER A 161 2.92 -11.09 25.60
#